data_853511318ade70e8decaaaf597b18d18
#
_entry.id   853511318ade70e8decaaaf597b18d18
#
_cell.length_a   1.000
_cell.length_b   1.000
_cell.length_c   1.000
_cell.angle_alpha   90.00
_cell.angle_beta   90.00
_cell.angle_gamma   90.00
#
_symmetry.space_group_name_H-M   'P 1'
#
loop_
_entity.id
_entity.type
_entity.pdbx_description
1 polymer ?
#
loop_
_entity_poly.entity_id
_entity_poly.type
_entity_poly.pdbx_seq_one_letter_code
_entity_poly.pdbx_strand_id
1 'polypeptide(L)'
;MNKVMGLGVGLLAVMALAGCGAQAKSTTDKALNVTMTGNPATANPAISGDTNSSSMISQTSEGLYTLNSHGKVIAGVAEKVVKPTKDGTVYTFKLKKNAKWQNGDAVTAQDFVTSMDWQVNPQSKSQVANKLKYVKNYSAIQAGKKAASTLGVKALNQRTLQITLTQPQPWLPDILATAVYPIKTSLFKQVGGSKYGTSAAKTMSEGAYKLVGWNGAADSWSYVKNPHYWNAKNVKIKRVNVQVVKDAGTSSNLFKSGKVQETVLTGQYIKQNANNPEMTTTLNSSMRFLEFNDKRTITHNTKVRQAFSYVVNRQALTENVLQDGSKAATSLIPSGDGTNPKTGKDFSKEVGNLVSYNPQKATKLWQQAKQELGIKKASLELLTADTDEQKHAAQYLQQQAQKYLPGLTITIKSMPLAQQIAKGAAGNFDIDLDGWTTDWRDPADFLQMADGTSSVNFTKWQNTHFTNLMKKVDDTATYTTMQRWNLMKQADTYVTKQAGLVPLYQQAKAHLVSKTVGGLTYTMTTDAQYKYAYWK
;
A
#
# COMPACT_ATOMS: atom_id res chain seq x y z
N MET A 1 27.57 -38.81 67.70
CA MET A 1 28.07 -38.31 69.03
C MET A 1 27.86 -36.82 69.07
N ASN A 2 27.06 -36.42 70.10
CA ASN A 2 26.99 -35.14 70.83
C ASN A 2 26.73 -33.85 70.07
N LYS A 3 25.51 -33.26 70.24
CA LYS A 3 25.03 -32.29 71.27
C LYS A 3 25.85 -30.99 71.22
N VAL A 4 25.25 -29.77 71.17
CA VAL A 4 24.44 -29.14 72.23
C VAL A 4 23.74 -27.88 71.68
N MET A 5 22.55 -27.68 72.17
CA MET A 5 21.63 -26.50 72.27
C MET A 5 22.31 -25.18 72.63
N GLY A 6 21.71 -24.08 72.20
CA GLY A 6 21.86 -22.74 72.80
C GLY A 6 20.68 -21.82 72.41
N LEU A 7 19.70 -21.71 73.33
CA LEU A 7 18.63 -20.70 73.33
C LEU A 7 19.24 -19.32 73.69
N GLY A 8 18.77 -18.28 73.01
CA GLY A 8 18.98 -16.90 73.36
C GLY A 8 17.75 -16.03 72.98
N VAL A 9 16.93 -15.77 73.96
CA VAL A 9 15.78 -14.83 73.97
C VAL A 9 16.30 -13.40 74.04
N GLY A 10 15.78 -12.47 73.31
CA GLY A 10 16.08 -11.03 73.54
C GLY A 10 15.37 -10.05 72.65
N LEU A 11 14.27 -9.57 73.17
CA LEU A 11 13.64 -8.23 73.01
C LEU A 11 13.24 -7.61 71.70
N LEU A 12 11.93 -7.40 71.60
CA LEU A 12 11.22 -6.44 70.76
C LEU A 12 11.75 -5.01 70.92
N ALA A 13 11.96 -4.32 69.83
CA ALA A 13 11.87 -2.87 69.73
C ALA A 13 11.02 -2.50 68.52
N VAL A 14 9.77 -2.13 68.78
CA VAL A 14 8.87 -1.54 67.78
C VAL A 14 9.31 -0.08 67.59
N MET A 15 9.88 0.28 66.47
CA MET A 15 9.95 1.67 66.00
C MET A 15 8.99 1.86 64.83
N ALA A 16 7.85 2.47 65.10
CA ALA A 16 6.94 3.00 64.11
C ALA A 16 7.59 4.23 63.44
N LEU A 17 8.14 4.05 62.28
CA LEU A 17 8.45 5.14 61.34
C LEU A 17 7.29 5.28 60.37
N ALA A 18 6.41 6.27 60.66
CA ALA A 18 5.46 6.80 59.70
C ALA A 18 6.23 7.52 58.57
N GLY A 19 6.67 6.76 57.60
CA GLY A 19 7.16 7.26 56.33
C GLY A 19 5.99 7.46 55.37
N CYS A 20 5.54 8.70 55.16
CA CYS A 20 4.72 9.08 54.02
C CYS A 20 5.47 8.68 52.73
N GLY A 21 5.33 7.45 52.31
CA GLY A 21 5.69 7.00 50.98
C GLY A 21 4.72 7.60 49.98
N ALA A 22 5.06 8.77 49.42
CA ALA A 22 4.48 9.19 48.18
C ALA A 22 4.76 8.08 47.17
N GLN A 23 3.78 7.21 46.95
CA GLN A 23 3.78 6.28 45.83
C GLN A 23 3.88 7.14 44.57
N ALA A 24 5.10 7.34 44.07
CA ALA A 24 5.30 7.84 42.71
C ALA A 24 4.48 6.89 41.83
N LYS A 25 3.31 7.34 41.38
CA LYS A 25 2.59 6.71 40.27
C LYS A 25 3.61 6.60 39.14
N SER A 26 4.24 5.44 39.02
CA SER A 26 4.92 5.05 37.78
C SER A 26 3.85 5.16 36.69
N THR A 27 3.77 6.30 36.04
CA THR A 27 3.06 6.44 34.79
C THR A 27 3.87 5.64 33.78
N THR A 28 3.75 4.31 33.83
CA THR A 28 4.12 3.49 32.70
C THR A 28 3.28 4.04 31.53
N ASP A 29 3.92 4.77 30.64
CA ASP A 29 3.27 5.35 29.48
C ASP A 29 2.49 4.25 28.76
N LYS A 30 1.16 4.33 28.81
CA LYS A 30 0.27 3.34 28.22
C LYS A 30 0.56 3.20 26.75
N ALA A 31 1.05 2.03 26.31
CA ALA A 31 1.31 1.75 24.91
C ALA A 31 0.01 1.45 24.17
N LEU A 32 -0.10 1.91 22.93
CA LEU A 32 -1.14 1.48 22.01
C LEU A 32 -0.70 0.16 21.38
N ASN A 33 -1.40 -0.92 21.64
CA ASN A 33 -1.10 -2.23 21.06
C ASN A 33 -2.01 -2.46 19.86
N VAL A 34 -1.41 -2.84 18.73
CA VAL A 34 -2.11 -3.00 17.45
C VAL A 34 -1.65 -4.27 16.74
N THR A 35 -2.46 -4.73 15.78
CA THR A 35 -2.06 -5.83 14.90
C THR A 35 -1.77 -5.35 13.49
N MET A 36 -0.98 -6.14 12.77
CA MET A 36 -0.76 -6.04 11.33
C MET A 36 -0.96 -7.43 10.71
N THR A 37 -1.51 -7.50 9.49
CA THR A 37 -1.87 -8.78 8.86
C THR A 37 -0.71 -9.50 8.19
N GLY A 38 0.44 -8.84 8.00
CA GLY A 38 1.63 -9.42 7.37
C GLY A 38 2.92 -8.71 7.76
N ASN A 39 4.04 -9.37 7.50
CA ASN A 39 5.36 -8.83 7.79
C ASN A 39 5.77 -7.80 6.72
N PRO A 40 6.35 -6.64 7.12
CA PRO A 40 7.01 -5.74 6.19
C PRO A 40 8.23 -6.41 5.54
N ALA A 41 8.39 -6.24 4.23
CA ALA A 41 9.57 -6.74 3.52
C ALA A 41 10.81 -5.86 3.75
N THR A 42 10.59 -4.55 3.96
CA THR A 42 11.68 -3.56 4.11
C THR A 42 11.19 -2.30 4.82
N ALA A 43 12.12 -1.62 5.50
CA ALA A 43 11.94 -0.25 5.97
C ALA A 43 12.67 0.79 5.07
N ASN A 44 13.08 0.38 3.87
CA ASN A 44 13.71 1.29 2.89
C ASN A 44 12.64 1.92 1.99
N PRO A 45 12.35 3.22 2.11
CA PRO A 45 11.28 3.87 1.36
C PRO A 45 11.54 3.93 -0.15
N ALA A 46 12.79 3.86 -0.59
CA ALA A 46 13.14 3.96 -2.00
C ALA A 46 12.86 2.66 -2.79
N ILE A 47 12.59 1.52 -2.11
CA ILE A 47 12.39 0.22 -2.78
C ILE A 47 11.09 -0.48 -2.37
N SER A 48 10.37 0.06 -1.40
CA SER A 48 9.16 -0.56 -0.85
C SER A 48 8.00 -0.52 -1.85
N GLY A 49 7.53 -1.69 -2.29
CA GLY A 49 6.36 -1.84 -3.17
C GLY A 49 5.19 -2.58 -2.53
N ASP A 50 5.28 -3.00 -1.27
CA ASP A 50 4.21 -3.70 -0.55
C ASP A 50 3.54 -2.82 0.51
N THR A 51 2.27 -3.11 0.80
CA THR A 51 1.43 -2.32 1.72
C THR A 51 1.91 -2.40 3.18
N ASN A 52 2.46 -3.53 3.63
CA ASN A 52 2.94 -3.69 5.01
C ASN A 52 4.19 -2.83 5.25
N SER A 53 5.14 -2.86 4.31
CA SER A 53 6.32 -1.98 4.34
C SER A 53 5.93 -0.51 4.27
N SER A 54 4.99 -0.14 3.40
CA SER A 54 4.49 1.23 3.26
C SER A 54 3.81 1.71 4.54
N SER A 55 3.01 0.86 5.21
CA SER A 55 2.42 1.15 6.51
C SER A 55 3.48 1.41 7.59
N MET A 56 4.56 0.61 7.65
CA MET A 56 5.68 0.83 8.57
C MET A 56 6.41 2.14 8.27
N ILE A 57 6.73 2.40 7.02
CA ILE A 57 7.48 3.58 6.57
C ILE A 57 6.69 4.86 6.89
N SER A 58 5.38 4.87 6.68
CA SER A 58 4.52 6.04 6.94
C SER A 58 4.47 6.47 8.40
N GLN A 59 4.80 5.58 9.36
CA GLN A 59 4.91 5.94 10.78
C GLN A 59 6.27 6.54 11.13
N THR A 60 7.31 6.15 10.40
CA THR A 60 8.72 6.43 10.74
C THR A 60 9.37 7.47 9.85
N SER A 61 8.74 7.78 8.72
CA SER A 61 9.23 8.73 7.72
C SER A 61 8.13 9.72 7.33
N GLU A 62 8.52 10.91 6.86
CA GLU A 62 7.62 11.92 6.32
C GLU A 62 8.22 12.55 5.06
N GLY A 63 7.44 12.65 3.99
CA GLY A 63 7.86 13.23 2.72
C GLY A 63 7.97 14.76 2.75
N LEU A 64 8.27 15.36 1.60
CA LEU A 64 8.17 16.81 1.40
C LEU A 64 6.76 17.30 1.76
N TYR A 65 5.77 16.52 1.41
CA TYR A 65 4.37 16.66 1.80
C TYR A 65 3.92 15.49 2.66
N THR A 66 2.74 15.60 3.25
CA THR A 66 2.09 14.55 4.03
C THR A 66 0.57 14.67 3.89
N LEU A 67 -0.18 13.67 4.34
CA LEU A 67 -1.63 13.73 4.38
C LEU A 67 -2.10 14.17 5.77
N ASN A 68 -3.10 15.05 5.82
CA ASN A 68 -3.81 15.34 7.07
C ASN A 68 -4.80 14.20 7.41
N SER A 69 -5.51 14.30 8.54
CA SER A 69 -6.50 13.32 9.00
C SER A 69 -7.68 13.08 8.04
N HIS A 70 -7.87 13.96 7.04
CA HIS A 70 -8.90 13.85 6.01
C HIS A 70 -8.32 13.42 4.64
N GLY A 71 -7.07 12.96 4.59
CA GLY A 71 -6.43 12.53 3.35
C GLY A 71 -6.04 13.67 2.39
N LYS A 72 -6.06 14.94 2.84
CA LYS A 72 -5.63 16.08 2.02
C LYS A 72 -4.14 16.29 2.13
N VAL A 73 -3.48 16.54 0.99
CA VAL A 73 -2.05 16.89 0.94
C VAL A 73 -1.79 18.23 1.64
N ILE A 74 -0.85 18.20 2.57
CA ILE A 74 -0.33 19.36 3.31
C ILE A 74 1.20 19.32 3.34
N ALA A 75 1.81 20.41 3.78
CA ALA A 75 3.28 20.47 3.94
C ALA A 75 3.76 19.50 5.03
N GLY A 76 4.65 18.59 4.66
CA GLY A 76 5.39 17.69 5.55
C GLY A 76 6.74 18.31 5.95
N VAL A 77 7.85 17.76 5.45
CA VAL A 77 9.20 18.31 5.66
C VAL A 77 9.41 19.67 4.95
N ALA A 78 8.71 19.93 3.84
CA ALA A 78 8.73 21.23 3.19
C ALA A 78 8.01 22.31 4.03
N GLU A 79 8.45 23.58 3.94
CA GLU A 79 7.83 24.71 4.67
C GLU A 79 6.37 24.95 4.23
N LYS A 80 6.06 24.72 2.95
CA LYS A 80 4.71 24.89 2.37
C LYS A 80 4.50 23.99 1.14
N VAL A 81 3.25 23.83 0.73
CA VAL A 81 2.92 23.30 -0.59
C VAL A 81 3.28 24.36 -1.63
N VAL A 82 4.15 24.02 -2.58
CA VAL A 82 4.66 24.95 -3.59
C VAL A 82 3.92 24.76 -4.92
N LYS A 83 3.82 25.84 -5.68
CA LYS A 83 3.45 25.80 -7.10
C LYS A 83 4.71 25.61 -7.94
N PRO A 84 4.64 24.89 -9.07
CA PRO A 84 5.76 24.80 -10.02
C PRO A 84 5.96 26.13 -10.76
N THR A 85 7.01 26.19 -11.59
CA THR A 85 7.19 27.23 -12.60
C THR A 85 5.98 27.32 -13.54
N LYS A 86 5.90 28.41 -14.34
CA LYS A 86 4.75 28.68 -15.23
C LYS A 86 4.46 27.54 -16.23
N ASP A 87 5.52 26.83 -16.66
CA ASP A 87 5.42 25.66 -17.55
C ASP A 87 5.08 24.34 -16.80
N GLY A 88 4.92 24.39 -15.47
CA GLY A 88 4.54 23.23 -14.67
C GLY A 88 5.65 22.21 -14.44
N THR A 89 6.90 22.49 -14.83
CA THR A 89 7.97 21.47 -14.86
C THR A 89 9.01 21.58 -13.75
N VAL A 90 9.18 22.74 -13.10
CA VAL A 90 10.20 22.92 -12.05
C VAL A 90 9.54 23.25 -10.72
N TYR A 91 9.84 22.44 -9.71
CA TYR A 91 9.43 22.63 -8.32
C TYR A 91 10.66 22.93 -7.46
N THR A 92 10.58 23.98 -6.63
CA THR A 92 11.64 24.34 -5.68
C THR A 92 11.07 24.36 -4.28
N PHE A 93 11.59 23.48 -3.43
CA PHE A 93 11.14 23.29 -2.06
C PHE A 93 12.16 23.86 -1.09
N LYS A 94 11.67 24.55 -0.06
CA LYS A 94 12.46 24.92 1.10
C LYS A 94 12.07 24.03 2.27
N LEU A 95 13.06 23.38 2.89
CA LEU A 95 12.84 22.46 4.01
C LEU A 95 12.71 23.24 5.32
N LYS A 96 11.87 22.74 6.25
CA LYS A 96 11.69 23.28 7.59
C LYS A 96 13.02 23.29 8.36
N LYS A 97 13.33 24.39 9.05
CA LYS A 97 14.54 24.51 9.88
C LYS A 97 14.61 23.48 11.01
N ASN A 98 13.47 23.07 11.53
CA ASN A 98 13.33 22.13 12.63
C ASN A 98 13.04 20.69 12.16
N ALA A 99 13.14 20.38 10.87
CA ALA A 99 13.10 19.00 10.39
C ALA A 99 14.40 18.30 10.78
N LYS A 100 14.29 17.23 11.58
CA LYS A 100 15.43 16.53 12.17
C LYS A 100 15.24 15.03 12.14
N TRP A 101 16.32 14.31 11.94
CA TRP A 101 16.43 12.89 12.16
C TRP A 101 16.31 12.54 13.65
N GLN A 102 16.00 11.27 13.97
CA GLN A 102 15.85 10.77 15.34
C GLN A 102 17.10 10.95 16.23
N ASN A 103 18.26 11.19 15.65
CA ASN A 103 19.52 11.46 16.35
C ASN A 103 19.80 12.97 16.54
N GLY A 104 18.87 13.83 16.10
CA GLY A 104 18.98 15.29 16.21
C GLY A 104 19.63 16.00 15.04
N ASP A 105 20.23 15.27 14.08
CA ASP A 105 20.79 15.87 12.86
C ASP A 105 19.70 16.50 12.01
N ALA A 106 20.04 17.56 11.27
CA ALA A 106 19.11 18.16 10.32
C ALA A 106 18.77 17.22 9.16
N VAL A 107 17.50 17.22 8.73
CA VAL A 107 17.09 16.65 7.44
C VAL A 107 17.52 17.62 6.35
N THR A 108 18.20 17.12 5.34
CA THR A 108 18.78 17.93 4.27
C THR A 108 18.16 17.64 2.91
N ALA A 109 18.31 18.58 1.96
CA ALA A 109 17.93 18.35 0.57
C ALA A 109 18.68 17.16 -0.05
N GLN A 110 19.94 16.92 0.39
CA GLN A 110 20.74 15.78 -0.08
C GLN A 110 20.15 14.43 0.35
N ASP A 111 19.44 14.35 1.48
CA ASP A 111 18.78 13.12 1.93
C ASP A 111 17.64 12.71 0.98
N PHE A 112 16.95 13.69 0.40
CA PHE A 112 15.94 13.44 -0.65
C PHE A 112 16.60 13.07 -1.99
N VAL A 113 17.70 13.71 -2.37
CA VAL A 113 18.47 13.35 -3.59
C VAL A 113 18.97 11.92 -3.47
N THR A 114 19.58 11.55 -2.35
CA THR A 114 20.06 10.17 -2.10
C THR A 114 18.94 9.13 -2.24
N SER A 115 17.76 9.44 -1.69
CA SER A 115 16.61 8.54 -1.78
C SER A 115 16.12 8.38 -3.21
N MET A 116 15.90 9.49 -3.93
CA MET A 116 15.35 9.44 -5.29
C MET A 116 16.35 8.86 -6.29
N ASP A 117 17.65 9.13 -6.14
CA ASP A 117 18.70 8.52 -6.96
C ASP A 117 18.75 7.01 -6.75
N TRP A 118 18.62 6.55 -5.49
CA TRP A 118 18.58 5.11 -5.20
C TRP A 118 17.30 4.46 -5.73
N GLN A 119 16.15 5.15 -5.62
CA GLN A 119 14.87 4.67 -6.11
C GLN A 119 14.90 4.38 -7.62
N VAL A 120 15.56 5.22 -8.41
CA VAL A 120 15.65 5.04 -9.87
C VAL A 120 16.88 4.24 -10.32
N ASN A 121 17.78 3.88 -9.42
CA ASN A 121 18.96 3.09 -9.75
C ASN A 121 18.54 1.65 -10.09
N PRO A 122 18.85 1.10 -11.28
CA PRO A 122 18.49 -0.28 -11.62
C PRO A 122 19.02 -1.33 -10.63
N GLN A 123 20.17 -1.07 -9.98
CA GLN A 123 20.73 -1.96 -8.96
C GLN A 123 19.88 -2.04 -7.68
N SER A 124 19.02 -1.05 -7.42
CA SER A 124 18.12 -1.05 -6.27
C SER A 124 17.01 -2.09 -6.39
N LYS A 125 16.68 -2.49 -7.63
CA LYS A 125 15.51 -3.32 -7.95
C LYS A 125 14.21 -2.75 -7.37
N SER A 126 14.10 -1.41 -7.33
CA SER A 126 12.97 -0.72 -6.75
C SER A 126 11.67 -1.05 -7.51
N GLN A 127 10.66 -1.49 -6.78
CA GLN A 127 9.30 -1.71 -7.31
C GLN A 127 8.53 -0.40 -7.53
N VAL A 128 9.07 0.72 -7.05
CA VAL A 128 8.41 2.04 -7.06
C VAL A 128 9.18 3.09 -7.87
N ALA A 129 10.17 2.67 -8.65
CA ALA A 129 10.95 3.56 -9.51
C ALA A 129 10.07 4.34 -10.51
N ASN A 130 9.01 3.71 -11.04
CA ASN A 130 8.07 4.28 -12.00
C ASN A 130 7.30 5.50 -11.46
N LYS A 131 7.21 5.68 -10.15
CA LYS A 131 6.62 6.88 -9.53
C LYS A 131 7.35 8.16 -9.91
N LEU A 132 8.62 8.04 -10.31
CA LEU A 132 9.47 9.14 -10.76
C LEU A 132 9.61 9.22 -12.29
N LYS A 133 8.75 8.53 -13.07
CA LYS A 133 8.85 8.41 -14.54
C LYS A 133 8.90 9.74 -15.30
N TYR A 134 8.34 10.80 -14.72
CA TYR A 134 8.35 12.15 -15.29
C TYR A 134 9.47 13.03 -14.78
N VAL A 135 10.28 12.56 -13.84
CA VAL A 135 11.48 13.31 -13.43
C VAL A 135 12.51 13.25 -14.55
N LYS A 136 13.10 14.40 -14.89
CA LYS A 136 14.09 14.52 -15.98
C LYS A 136 15.16 13.44 -15.87
N ASN A 137 15.52 12.84 -16.98
CA ASN A 137 16.48 11.74 -17.15
C ASN A 137 16.02 10.35 -16.65
N TYR A 138 14.85 10.20 -16.03
CA TYR A 138 14.36 8.88 -15.57
C TYR A 138 14.48 7.79 -16.66
N SER A 139 13.89 8.00 -17.84
CA SER A 139 13.89 7.01 -18.93
C SER A 139 15.29 6.63 -19.40
N ALA A 140 16.22 7.61 -19.44
CA ALA A 140 17.60 7.35 -19.82
C ALA A 140 18.37 6.55 -18.75
N ILE A 141 18.04 6.76 -17.47
CA ILE A 141 18.59 5.98 -16.36
C ILE A 141 18.07 4.55 -16.39
N GLN A 142 16.75 4.35 -16.56
CA GLN A 142 16.16 3.01 -16.66
C GLN A 142 16.68 2.22 -17.87
N ALA A 143 17.02 2.92 -18.95
CA ALA A 143 17.64 2.32 -20.14
C ALA A 143 19.16 2.08 -19.99
N GLY A 144 19.76 2.37 -18.83
CA GLY A 144 21.21 2.24 -18.60
C GLY A 144 22.07 3.26 -19.34
N LYS A 145 21.47 4.29 -19.96
CA LYS A 145 22.19 5.32 -20.76
C LYS A 145 22.74 6.47 -19.91
N LYS A 146 22.26 6.61 -18.67
CA LYS A 146 22.72 7.62 -17.71
C LYS A 146 22.82 7.06 -16.30
N ALA A 147 23.73 7.61 -15.50
CA ALA A 147 23.83 7.29 -14.09
C ALA A 147 22.62 7.84 -13.30
N ALA A 148 22.22 7.14 -12.21
CA ALA A 148 21.11 7.55 -11.35
C ALA A 148 21.30 8.99 -10.79
N SER A 149 22.53 9.38 -10.46
CA SER A 149 22.89 10.72 -9.97
C SER A 149 22.63 11.85 -10.98
N THR A 150 22.24 11.56 -12.21
CA THR A 150 21.84 12.55 -13.21
C THR A 150 20.34 12.83 -13.22
N LEU A 151 19.57 12.18 -12.32
CA LEU A 151 18.14 12.41 -12.16
C LEU A 151 17.87 13.91 -11.98
N GLY A 152 16.76 14.41 -12.50
CA GLY A 152 16.36 15.81 -12.41
C GLY A 152 16.04 16.30 -10.98
N VAL A 153 16.83 15.87 -10.00
CA VAL A 153 16.68 16.23 -8.58
C VAL A 153 18.01 16.81 -8.08
N LYS A 154 17.97 17.99 -7.46
CA LYS A 154 19.19 18.68 -7.00
C LYS A 154 19.01 19.31 -5.62
N ALA A 155 19.97 19.11 -4.75
CA ALA A 155 20.16 19.93 -3.56
C ALA A 155 20.86 21.22 -3.97
N LEU A 156 20.13 22.34 -4.06
CA LEU A 156 20.70 23.65 -4.39
C LEU A 156 21.52 24.20 -3.22
N ASN A 157 21.12 23.84 -2.00
CA ASN A 157 21.86 24.02 -0.76
C ASN A 157 21.31 23.03 0.28
N GLN A 158 21.78 23.12 1.52
CA GLN A 158 21.40 22.19 2.58
C GLN A 158 19.87 22.06 2.77
N ARG A 159 19.10 23.13 2.52
CA ARG A 159 17.66 23.18 2.77
C ARG A 159 16.80 23.50 1.54
N THR A 160 17.38 23.55 0.37
CA THR A 160 16.64 23.86 -0.85
C THR A 160 16.81 22.71 -1.84
N LEU A 161 15.71 22.03 -2.12
CA LEU A 161 15.61 20.94 -3.08
C LEU A 161 14.91 21.46 -4.34
N GLN A 162 15.40 21.08 -5.52
CA GLN A 162 14.76 21.32 -6.79
C GLN A 162 14.47 20.00 -7.49
N ILE A 163 13.24 19.84 -7.99
CA ILE A 163 12.82 18.72 -8.85
C ILE A 163 12.45 19.29 -10.21
N THR A 164 13.03 18.73 -11.27
CA THR A 164 12.76 19.09 -12.67
C THR A 164 12.07 17.92 -13.35
N LEU A 165 10.91 18.18 -13.93
CA LEU A 165 10.10 17.22 -14.66
C LEU A 165 10.32 17.37 -16.18
N THR A 166 9.96 16.37 -16.94
CA THR A 166 9.91 16.39 -18.41
C THR A 166 8.62 17.01 -18.93
N GLN A 167 7.57 17.03 -18.11
CA GLN A 167 6.26 17.61 -18.40
C GLN A 167 5.49 17.89 -17.10
N PRO A 168 4.43 18.70 -17.10
CA PRO A 168 3.58 18.93 -15.94
C PRO A 168 3.06 17.63 -15.35
N GLN A 169 3.05 17.52 -14.02
CA GLN A 169 2.53 16.32 -13.32
C GLN A 169 1.58 16.76 -12.21
N PRO A 170 0.27 16.87 -12.46
CA PRO A 170 -0.69 17.37 -11.49
C PRO A 170 -0.77 16.56 -10.19
N TRP A 171 -0.48 15.25 -10.25
CA TRP A 171 -0.48 14.33 -9.10
C TRP A 171 0.87 14.23 -8.37
N LEU A 172 1.90 14.97 -8.78
CA LEU A 172 3.18 14.99 -8.07
C LEU A 172 3.03 15.27 -6.56
N PRO A 173 2.14 16.18 -6.10
CA PRO A 173 1.93 16.40 -4.68
C PRO A 173 1.53 15.14 -3.90
N ASP A 174 0.71 14.26 -4.46
CA ASP A 174 0.33 12.99 -3.82
C ASP A 174 1.56 12.07 -3.70
N ILE A 175 2.34 11.92 -4.77
CA ILE A 175 3.59 11.12 -4.77
C ILE A 175 4.57 11.65 -3.70
N LEU A 176 4.72 12.96 -3.58
CA LEU A 176 5.60 13.58 -2.58
C LEU A 176 5.08 13.46 -1.15
N ALA A 177 3.81 13.09 -0.97
CA ALA A 177 3.20 12.87 0.33
C ALA A 177 3.21 11.40 0.77
N THR A 178 3.24 10.44 -0.17
CA THR A 178 2.97 9.03 0.11
C THR A 178 4.07 8.08 -0.34
N ALA A 179 4.98 8.51 -1.23
CA ALA A 179 5.89 7.61 -1.93
C ALA A 179 7.35 8.10 -2.01
N VAL A 180 7.63 9.35 -1.65
CA VAL A 180 8.98 9.92 -1.68
C VAL A 180 9.35 10.43 -0.30
N TYR A 181 10.20 9.67 0.39
CA TYR A 181 10.70 9.98 1.72
C TYR A 181 12.22 10.15 1.69
N PRO A 182 12.84 10.93 2.57
CA PRO A 182 14.28 11.06 2.62
C PRO A 182 14.94 9.80 3.16
N ILE A 183 16.18 9.56 2.75
CA ILE A 183 17.09 8.56 3.30
C ILE A 183 18.28 9.28 3.92
N LYS A 184 18.61 8.96 5.18
CA LYS A 184 19.78 9.54 5.85
C LYS A 184 21.06 9.23 5.08
N THR A 185 21.59 10.20 4.36
CA THR A 185 22.70 10.04 3.42
C THR A 185 23.95 9.45 4.08
N SER A 186 24.27 9.86 5.31
CA SER A 186 25.45 9.35 6.02
C SER A 186 25.30 7.86 6.37
N LEU A 187 24.13 7.45 6.89
CA LEU A 187 23.86 6.04 7.20
C LEU A 187 23.81 5.19 5.91
N PHE A 188 23.18 5.73 4.85
CA PHE A 188 23.11 5.04 3.56
C PHE A 188 24.51 4.73 3.00
N LYS A 189 25.44 5.70 3.07
CA LYS A 189 26.84 5.50 2.68
C LYS A 189 27.56 4.49 3.56
N GLN A 190 27.28 4.49 4.86
CA GLN A 190 27.90 3.59 5.84
C GLN A 190 27.49 2.13 5.64
N VAL A 191 26.18 1.87 5.46
CA VAL A 191 25.65 0.49 5.41
C VAL A 191 25.55 -0.08 3.99
N GLY A 192 25.54 0.79 2.98
CA GLY A 192 25.28 0.45 1.58
C GLY A 192 23.80 0.34 1.25
N GLY A 193 23.45 0.70 0.01
CA GLY A 193 22.05 0.81 -0.43
C GLY A 193 21.23 -0.47 -0.29
N SER A 194 21.81 -1.65 -0.57
CA SER A 194 21.15 -2.95 -0.44
C SER A 194 20.90 -3.36 1.02
N LYS A 195 21.63 -2.78 1.98
CA LYS A 195 21.47 -3.07 3.41
C LYS A 195 20.65 -2.02 4.14
N TYR A 196 20.46 -0.82 3.57
CA TYR A 196 19.61 0.21 4.17
C TYR A 196 18.16 -0.28 4.27
N GLY A 197 17.52 -0.11 5.43
CA GLY A 197 16.15 -0.52 5.65
C GLY A 197 15.93 -2.02 5.89
N THR A 198 16.97 -2.84 6.05
CA THR A 198 16.82 -4.27 6.37
C THR A 198 16.62 -4.55 7.86
N SER A 199 16.73 -3.53 8.72
CA SER A 199 16.40 -3.60 10.16
C SER A 199 16.29 -2.20 10.75
N ALA A 200 15.76 -2.09 11.97
CA ALA A 200 15.74 -0.83 12.71
C ALA A 200 17.13 -0.22 12.92
N ALA A 201 18.16 -1.04 13.12
CA ALA A 201 19.55 -0.59 13.27
C ALA A 201 20.15 -0.04 11.96
N LYS A 202 19.60 -0.43 10.80
CA LYS A 202 20.03 0.01 9.46
C LYS A 202 19.04 0.97 8.81
N THR A 203 18.24 1.64 9.64
CA THR A 203 17.23 2.63 9.23
C THR A 203 17.32 3.84 10.15
N MET A 204 17.06 5.02 9.59
CA MET A 204 16.97 6.25 10.37
C MET A 204 15.58 6.87 10.14
N SER A 205 14.91 7.25 11.23
CA SER A 205 13.57 7.85 11.19
C SER A 205 13.65 9.37 11.33
N GLU A 206 12.85 10.10 10.59
CA GLU A 206 12.62 11.54 10.75
C GLU A 206 11.13 11.89 10.91
N GLY A 207 10.25 10.87 10.79
CA GLY A 207 8.81 10.98 11.01
C GLY A 207 8.41 11.01 12.49
N ALA A 208 7.11 10.82 12.73
CA ALA A 208 6.51 10.91 14.07
C ALA A 208 7.08 9.89 15.07
N TYR A 209 7.52 8.74 14.59
CA TYR A 209 8.03 7.65 15.41
C TYR A 209 9.39 7.15 14.93
N LYS A 210 10.12 6.53 15.87
CA LYS A 210 11.32 5.72 15.62
C LYS A 210 10.93 4.25 15.55
N LEU A 211 11.53 3.50 14.63
CA LEU A 211 11.40 2.05 14.55
C LEU A 211 12.32 1.38 15.59
N VAL A 212 11.78 0.49 16.41
CA VAL A 212 12.52 -0.21 17.47
C VAL A 212 12.15 -1.69 17.48
N GLY A 213 13.17 -2.56 17.58
CA GLY A 213 12.98 -4.00 17.75
C GLY A 213 12.73 -4.79 16.46
N TRP A 214 12.60 -4.15 15.30
CA TRP A 214 12.45 -4.85 14.02
C TRP A 214 13.83 -5.22 13.44
N ASN A 215 14.02 -6.50 13.11
CA ASN A 215 15.26 -7.05 12.59
C ASN A 215 15.20 -7.54 11.13
N GLY A 216 14.09 -7.24 10.44
CA GLY A 216 13.82 -7.68 9.07
C GLY A 216 12.90 -8.91 8.95
N ALA A 217 12.76 -9.68 10.04
CA ALA A 217 11.93 -10.90 10.07
C ALA A 217 11.07 -11.03 11.35
N ALA A 218 11.15 -10.06 12.26
CA ALA A 218 10.42 -10.10 13.53
C ALA A 218 8.90 -9.95 13.29
N ASP A 219 8.12 -10.77 13.99
CA ASP A 219 6.65 -10.69 14.01
C ASP A 219 6.13 -9.63 14.99
N SER A 220 7.02 -8.88 15.64
CA SER A 220 6.64 -7.78 16.52
C SER A 220 7.75 -6.71 16.59
N TRP A 221 7.32 -5.46 16.77
CA TRP A 221 8.20 -4.30 16.95
C TRP A 221 7.45 -3.16 17.62
N SER A 222 8.15 -2.07 17.87
CA SER A 222 7.51 -0.86 18.41
C SER A 222 7.83 0.36 17.58
N TYR A 223 6.85 1.25 17.49
CA TYR A 223 7.05 2.64 17.11
C TYR A 223 7.13 3.47 18.40
N VAL A 224 8.26 4.15 18.63
CA VAL A 224 8.49 4.99 19.79
C VAL A 224 8.53 6.44 19.34
N LYS A 225 7.75 7.32 19.99
CA LYS A 225 7.68 8.75 19.64
C LYS A 225 9.07 9.32 19.39
N ASN A 226 9.24 9.98 18.25
CA ASN A 226 10.46 10.69 17.90
C ASN A 226 10.42 12.11 18.51
N PRO A 227 11.22 12.44 19.52
CA PRO A 227 11.20 13.77 20.15
C PRO A 227 11.73 14.85 19.20
N HIS A 228 12.50 14.48 18.18
CA HIS A 228 13.07 15.39 17.18
C HIS A 228 12.17 15.62 15.96
N TYR A 229 11.04 14.91 15.87
CA TYR A 229 10.07 15.15 14.79
C TYR A 229 9.60 16.61 14.82
N TRP A 230 9.58 17.27 13.67
CA TRP A 230 9.26 18.71 13.60
C TRP A 230 7.89 19.07 14.24
N ASN A 231 6.96 18.13 14.29
CA ASN A 231 5.62 18.27 14.87
C ASN A 231 5.39 17.39 16.12
N ALA A 232 6.45 17.02 16.83
CA ALA A 232 6.41 16.10 17.95
C ALA A 232 5.40 16.51 19.06
N LYS A 233 5.17 17.82 19.26
CA LYS A 233 4.20 18.34 20.26
C LYS A 233 2.77 17.82 20.04
N ASN A 234 2.40 17.50 18.81
CA ASN A 234 1.08 17.03 18.44
C ASN A 234 0.95 15.49 18.47
N VAL A 235 2.04 14.76 18.56
CA VAL A 235 2.03 13.29 18.74
C VAL A 235 1.75 12.95 20.19
N LYS A 236 0.59 12.36 20.47
CA LYS A 236 0.11 12.10 21.85
C LYS A 236 0.45 10.69 22.33
N ILE A 237 0.39 9.69 21.47
CA ILE A 237 0.77 8.31 21.80
C ILE A 237 2.30 8.21 21.83
N LYS A 238 2.88 7.82 22.97
CA LYS A 238 4.33 7.73 23.13
C LYS A 238 4.93 6.44 22.56
N ARG A 239 4.15 5.35 22.57
CA ARG A 239 4.57 4.03 22.08
C ARG A 239 3.39 3.32 21.42
N VAL A 240 3.65 2.73 20.26
CA VAL A 240 2.76 1.79 19.58
C VAL A 240 3.50 0.46 19.46
N ASN A 241 2.95 -0.61 20.03
CA ASN A 241 3.47 -1.96 19.87
C ASN A 241 2.69 -2.65 18.75
N VAL A 242 3.40 -3.19 17.79
CA VAL A 242 2.83 -3.89 16.64
C VAL A 242 3.12 -5.38 16.77
N GLN A 243 2.12 -6.20 16.52
CA GLN A 243 2.22 -7.65 16.41
C GLN A 243 1.62 -8.11 15.08
N VAL A 244 2.34 -8.96 14.37
CA VAL A 244 1.80 -9.60 13.15
C VAL A 244 0.85 -10.71 13.57
N VAL A 245 -0.39 -10.61 13.11
CA VAL A 245 -1.44 -11.62 13.35
C VAL A 245 -2.19 -11.85 12.03
N LYS A 246 -1.96 -12.98 11.41
CA LYS A 246 -2.53 -13.34 10.10
C LYS A 246 -3.94 -13.92 10.20
N ASP A 247 -4.27 -14.51 11.35
CA ASP A 247 -5.56 -15.15 11.61
C ASP A 247 -6.56 -14.16 12.22
N ALA A 248 -7.69 -13.95 11.55
CA ALA A 248 -8.70 -12.97 11.95
C ALA A 248 -9.41 -13.35 13.28
N GLY A 249 -9.53 -14.65 13.60
CA GLY A 249 -10.08 -15.11 14.87
C GLY A 249 -9.18 -14.74 16.04
N THR A 250 -7.89 -14.98 15.89
CA THR A 250 -6.87 -14.57 16.87
C THR A 250 -6.88 -13.05 17.05
N SER A 251 -6.93 -12.28 15.96
CA SER A 251 -7.03 -10.81 16.01
C SER A 251 -8.26 -10.35 16.77
N SER A 252 -9.44 -10.92 16.47
CA SER A 252 -10.69 -10.61 17.17
C SER A 252 -10.62 -10.94 18.66
N ASN A 253 -10.03 -12.06 19.04
CA ASN A 253 -9.88 -12.49 20.44
C ASN A 253 -8.90 -11.59 21.21
N LEU A 254 -7.81 -11.15 20.60
CA LEU A 254 -6.87 -10.19 21.19
C LEU A 254 -7.57 -8.86 21.48
N PHE A 255 -8.42 -8.39 20.57
CA PHE A 255 -9.20 -7.17 20.79
C PHE A 255 -10.23 -7.35 21.91
N LYS A 256 -11.05 -8.41 21.86
CA LYS A 256 -12.08 -8.69 22.89
C LYS A 256 -11.49 -8.84 24.30
N SER A 257 -10.28 -9.37 24.41
CA SER A 257 -9.56 -9.49 25.69
C SER A 257 -8.82 -8.21 26.11
N GLY A 258 -8.91 -7.12 25.34
CA GLY A 258 -8.26 -5.83 25.62
C GLY A 258 -6.74 -5.86 25.44
N LYS A 259 -6.15 -6.93 24.92
CA LYS A 259 -4.70 -7.05 24.69
C LYS A 259 -4.23 -6.13 23.57
N VAL A 260 -5.09 -5.87 22.56
CA VAL A 260 -4.85 -4.87 21.51
C VAL A 260 -6.01 -3.88 21.46
N GLN A 261 -5.73 -2.66 21.06
CA GLN A 261 -6.70 -1.57 20.96
C GLN A 261 -7.08 -1.25 19.53
N GLU A 262 -6.36 -1.81 18.56
CA GLU A 262 -6.72 -1.73 17.15
C GLU A 262 -6.31 -3.02 16.46
N THR A 263 -7.22 -3.52 15.60
CA THR A 263 -6.97 -4.71 14.79
C THR A 263 -7.79 -4.67 13.52
N VAL A 264 -7.26 -5.30 12.45
CA VAL A 264 -7.99 -5.53 11.19
C VAL A 264 -8.82 -6.78 11.31
N LEU A 265 -10.06 -6.73 10.82
CA LEU A 265 -10.95 -7.88 10.69
C LEU A 265 -11.08 -8.30 9.22
N THR A 266 -11.25 -9.61 9.00
CA THR A 266 -11.55 -10.18 7.69
C THR A 266 -12.64 -11.24 7.79
N GLY A 267 -13.28 -11.55 6.67
CA GLY A 267 -14.25 -12.65 6.54
C GLY A 267 -15.43 -12.56 7.54
N GLN A 268 -15.82 -13.69 8.06
CA GLN A 268 -16.98 -13.83 8.98
C GLN A 268 -16.92 -12.93 10.22
N TYR A 269 -15.73 -12.57 10.69
CA TYR A 269 -15.55 -11.73 11.89
C TYR A 269 -16.04 -10.31 11.67
N ILE A 270 -16.08 -9.81 10.44
CA ILE A 270 -16.68 -8.53 10.10
C ILE A 270 -18.20 -8.61 10.31
N LYS A 271 -18.84 -9.64 9.76
CA LYS A 271 -20.28 -9.85 9.94
C LYS A 271 -20.66 -10.02 11.41
N GLN A 272 -19.86 -10.78 12.18
CA GLN A 272 -20.08 -10.95 13.63
C GLN A 272 -19.98 -9.66 14.42
N ASN A 273 -19.25 -8.66 13.92
CA ASN A 273 -19.08 -7.34 14.53
C ASN A 273 -19.87 -6.22 13.83
N ALA A 274 -20.77 -6.52 12.88
CA ALA A 274 -21.49 -5.51 12.09
C ALA A 274 -22.22 -4.46 12.92
N ASN A 275 -22.72 -4.85 14.11
CA ASN A 275 -23.39 -3.94 15.06
C ASN A 275 -22.47 -3.47 16.20
N ASN A 276 -21.17 -3.76 16.16
CA ASN A 276 -20.23 -3.33 17.16
C ASN A 276 -19.86 -1.85 16.91
N PRO A 277 -20.13 -0.92 17.86
CA PRO A 277 -19.79 0.50 17.70
C PRO A 277 -18.28 0.77 17.64
N GLU A 278 -17.46 -0.19 17.98
CA GLU A 278 -16.00 -0.14 17.86
C GLU A 278 -15.51 -0.60 16.46
N MET A 279 -16.42 -1.08 15.59
CA MET A 279 -16.06 -1.42 14.22
C MET A 279 -16.21 -0.21 13.31
N THR A 280 -15.19 0.02 12.48
CA THR A 280 -15.22 0.97 11.38
C THR A 280 -14.78 0.28 10.10
N THR A 281 -15.46 0.60 8.99
CA THR A 281 -15.12 0.07 7.67
C THR A 281 -14.75 1.22 6.76
N THR A 282 -13.63 1.10 6.07
CA THR A 282 -13.17 2.07 5.07
C THR A 282 -13.00 1.40 3.72
N LEU A 283 -13.52 2.05 2.67
CA LEU A 283 -13.16 1.67 1.30
C LEU A 283 -11.77 2.21 0.99
N ASN A 284 -10.89 1.34 0.52
CA ASN A 284 -9.56 1.72 0.07
C ASN A 284 -9.59 2.07 -1.43
N SER A 285 -8.67 2.90 -1.89
CA SER A 285 -8.34 3.02 -3.30
C SER A 285 -7.55 1.78 -3.75
N SER A 286 -8.19 0.63 -3.62
CA SER A 286 -7.61 -0.67 -3.96
C SER A 286 -8.63 -1.48 -4.74
N MET A 287 -8.23 -1.96 -5.92
CA MET A 287 -9.02 -2.83 -6.78
C MET A 287 -8.37 -4.20 -6.84
N ARG A 288 -9.18 -5.25 -6.62
CA ARG A 288 -8.80 -6.63 -6.92
C ARG A 288 -9.28 -7.00 -8.31
N PHE A 289 -8.45 -7.68 -9.06
CA PHE A 289 -8.72 -8.09 -10.44
C PHE A 289 -8.03 -9.40 -10.76
N LEU A 290 -8.43 -10.03 -11.87
CA LEU A 290 -7.65 -11.12 -12.47
C LEU A 290 -6.73 -10.56 -13.52
N GLU A 291 -5.48 -10.97 -13.44
CA GLU A 291 -4.46 -10.87 -14.47
C GLU A 291 -4.38 -12.18 -15.24
N PHE A 292 -4.24 -12.09 -16.55
CA PHE A 292 -4.06 -13.22 -17.43
C PHE A 292 -2.73 -13.08 -18.15
N ASN A 293 -1.86 -14.08 -18.04
CA ASN A 293 -0.58 -14.02 -18.70
C ASN A 293 -0.75 -14.14 -20.22
N ASP A 294 -0.54 -13.04 -20.93
CA ASP A 294 -0.71 -12.95 -22.37
C ASP A 294 0.34 -13.76 -23.19
N LYS A 295 1.38 -14.27 -22.53
CA LYS A 295 2.37 -15.18 -23.14
C LYS A 295 1.96 -16.65 -23.10
N ARG A 296 0.83 -16.99 -22.48
CA ARG A 296 0.30 -18.35 -22.41
C ARG A 296 -0.79 -18.53 -23.47
N THR A 297 -0.74 -19.57 -24.26
CA THR A 297 -1.64 -19.82 -25.39
C THR A 297 -3.12 -19.70 -25.02
N ILE A 298 -3.53 -20.27 -23.88
CA ILE A 298 -4.94 -20.27 -23.46
C ILE A 298 -5.36 -18.86 -22.99
N THR A 299 -4.60 -18.22 -22.13
CA THR A 299 -4.94 -16.93 -21.54
C THR A 299 -4.68 -15.74 -22.48
N HIS A 300 -3.91 -15.93 -23.54
CA HIS A 300 -3.79 -14.98 -24.67
C HIS A 300 -5.13 -14.77 -25.37
N ASN A 301 -5.97 -15.80 -25.46
CA ASN A 301 -7.24 -15.70 -26.18
C ASN A 301 -8.22 -14.79 -25.44
N THR A 302 -8.64 -13.70 -26.09
CA THR A 302 -9.55 -12.68 -25.50
C THR A 302 -10.88 -13.27 -25.07
N LYS A 303 -11.43 -14.28 -25.78
CA LYS A 303 -12.70 -14.91 -25.42
C LYS A 303 -12.57 -15.73 -24.14
N VAL A 304 -11.40 -16.32 -23.86
CA VAL A 304 -11.09 -16.97 -22.57
C VAL A 304 -11.20 -15.93 -21.45
N ARG A 305 -10.50 -14.81 -21.55
CA ARG A 305 -10.50 -13.75 -20.53
C ARG A 305 -11.89 -13.15 -20.33
N GLN A 306 -12.62 -12.90 -21.42
CA GLN A 306 -14.00 -12.43 -21.36
C GLN A 306 -14.95 -13.45 -20.72
N ALA A 307 -14.78 -14.75 -20.99
CA ALA A 307 -15.56 -15.80 -20.34
C ALA A 307 -15.35 -15.77 -18.82
N PHE A 308 -14.11 -15.62 -18.34
CA PHE A 308 -13.83 -15.43 -16.91
C PHE A 308 -14.51 -14.17 -16.35
N SER A 309 -14.54 -13.06 -17.09
CA SER A 309 -15.24 -11.85 -16.63
C SER A 309 -16.74 -12.09 -16.45
N TYR A 310 -17.39 -12.83 -17.38
CA TYR A 310 -18.83 -13.06 -17.37
C TYR A 310 -19.30 -14.13 -16.36
N VAL A 311 -18.44 -15.06 -15.92
CA VAL A 311 -18.83 -16.07 -14.90
C VAL A 311 -18.80 -15.51 -13.48
N VAL A 312 -18.16 -14.35 -13.23
CA VAL A 312 -18.04 -13.78 -11.89
C VAL A 312 -19.28 -12.97 -11.53
N ASN A 313 -20.09 -13.50 -10.62
CA ASN A 313 -21.08 -12.69 -9.91
C ASN A 313 -20.36 -11.89 -8.80
N ARG A 314 -19.98 -10.65 -9.13
CA ARG A 314 -19.20 -9.77 -8.25
C ARG A 314 -19.96 -9.37 -6.99
N GLN A 315 -21.29 -9.22 -7.11
CA GLN A 315 -22.13 -8.94 -5.96
C GLN A 315 -22.15 -10.12 -4.99
N ALA A 316 -22.36 -11.34 -5.49
CA ALA A 316 -22.30 -12.54 -4.66
C ALA A 316 -20.91 -12.75 -4.03
N LEU A 317 -19.84 -12.43 -4.75
CA LEU A 317 -18.47 -12.46 -4.21
C LEU A 317 -18.33 -11.53 -3.01
N THR A 318 -18.78 -10.28 -3.12
CA THR A 318 -18.60 -9.29 -2.04
C THR A 318 -19.58 -9.49 -0.88
N GLU A 319 -20.85 -9.80 -1.16
CA GLU A 319 -21.90 -9.85 -0.14
C GLU A 319 -22.02 -11.22 0.56
N ASN A 320 -21.69 -12.34 -0.14
CA ASN A 320 -21.88 -13.68 0.39
C ASN A 320 -20.57 -14.40 0.73
N VAL A 321 -19.45 -14.06 0.05
CA VAL A 321 -18.16 -14.72 0.25
C VAL A 321 -17.24 -13.88 1.12
N LEU A 322 -16.95 -12.64 0.72
CA LEU A 322 -16.04 -11.76 1.45
C LEU A 322 -16.67 -11.18 2.71
N GLN A 323 -17.86 -10.62 2.60
CA GLN A 323 -18.65 -10.05 3.70
C GLN A 323 -17.87 -9.02 4.53
N ASP A 324 -16.95 -8.31 3.89
CA ASP A 324 -15.97 -7.44 4.54
C ASP A 324 -16.21 -5.94 4.26
N GLY A 325 -17.33 -5.61 3.61
CA GLY A 325 -17.67 -4.26 3.18
C GLY A 325 -17.11 -3.87 1.82
N SER A 326 -16.32 -4.73 1.18
CA SER A 326 -15.85 -4.57 -0.20
C SER A 326 -17.03 -4.35 -1.16
N LYS A 327 -16.80 -3.61 -2.22
CA LYS A 327 -17.82 -3.26 -3.22
C LYS A 327 -17.53 -3.96 -4.55
N ALA A 328 -18.57 -4.55 -5.12
CA ALA A 328 -18.49 -5.14 -6.46
C ALA A 328 -17.97 -4.10 -7.46
N ALA A 329 -16.95 -4.48 -8.23
CA ALA A 329 -16.41 -3.59 -9.25
C ALA A 329 -17.42 -3.35 -10.37
N THR A 330 -17.48 -2.13 -10.86
CA THR A 330 -18.24 -1.73 -12.06
C THR A 330 -17.33 -1.45 -13.25
N SER A 331 -16.07 -1.09 -12.99
CA SER A 331 -14.99 -0.85 -13.94
C SER A 331 -13.66 -1.16 -13.26
N LEU A 332 -12.52 -0.91 -13.94
CA LEU A 332 -11.21 -1.13 -13.35
C LEU A 332 -10.88 -0.10 -12.25
N ILE A 333 -11.39 1.11 -12.37
CA ILE A 333 -11.06 2.21 -11.46
C ILE A 333 -12.01 2.21 -10.25
N PRO A 334 -11.48 2.15 -8.99
CA PRO A 334 -12.31 2.20 -7.81
C PRO A 334 -12.98 3.56 -7.60
N SER A 335 -14.08 3.57 -6.86
CA SER A 335 -14.73 4.80 -6.44
C SER A 335 -13.82 5.61 -5.51
N GLY A 336 -13.79 6.94 -5.71
CA GLY A 336 -12.95 7.87 -4.96
C GLY A 336 -11.58 8.14 -5.57
N ASP A 337 -11.24 7.47 -6.67
CA ASP A 337 -9.89 7.53 -7.27
C ASP A 337 -9.80 8.47 -8.47
N GLY A 338 -10.68 9.41 -8.53
CA GLY A 338 -10.68 10.49 -9.50
C GLY A 338 -11.95 11.29 -9.44
N THR A 339 -11.80 12.59 -9.54
CA THR A 339 -12.92 13.54 -9.53
C THR A 339 -12.89 14.35 -10.82
N ASN A 340 -14.02 14.38 -11.54
CA ASN A 340 -14.13 15.16 -12.74
C ASN A 340 -13.83 16.64 -12.44
N PRO A 341 -12.82 17.23 -13.10
CA PRO A 341 -12.35 18.58 -12.78
C PRO A 341 -13.40 19.67 -13.07
N LYS A 342 -14.44 19.35 -13.84
CA LYS A 342 -15.50 20.28 -14.24
C LYS A 342 -16.79 20.12 -13.44
N THR A 343 -17.18 18.86 -13.15
CA THR A 343 -18.48 18.55 -12.53
C THR A 343 -18.37 18.09 -11.08
N GLY A 344 -17.17 17.72 -10.61
CA GLY A 344 -16.96 17.13 -9.29
C GLY A 344 -17.46 15.67 -9.16
N LYS A 345 -17.94 15.05 -10.25
CA LYS A 345 -18.40 13.65 -10.22
C LYS A 345 -17.25 12.68 -10.12
N ASP A 346 -17.46 11.60 -9.42
CA ASP A 346 -16.53 10.48 -9.30
C ASP A 346 -16.33 9.78 -10.67
N PHE A 347 -15.09 9.32 -10.94
CA PHE A 347 -14.72 8.70 -12.22
C PHE A 347 -15.53 7.44 -12.49
N SER A 348 -15.58 6.52 -11.53
CA SER A 348 -16.27 5.23 -11.69
C SER A 348 -17.78 5.43 -11.94
N LYS A 349 -18.37 6.46 -11.35
CA LYS A 349 -19.78 6.83 -11.58
C LYS A 349 -20.02 7.40 -12.99
N GLU A 350 -19.06 8.13 -13.55
CA GLU A 350 -19.17 8.65 -14.92
C GLU A 350 -18.92 7.58 -16.00
N VAL A 351 -18.03 6.63 -15.72
CA VAL A 351 -17.80 5.49 -16.62
C VAL A 351 -18.99 4.52 -16.59
N GLY A 352 -19.58 4.32 -15.42
CA GLY A 352 -20.71 3.44 -15.22
C GLY A 352 -20.32 1.97 -15.14
N ASN A 353 -21.28 1.05 -15.32
CA ASN A 353 -21.04 -0.38 -15.20
C ASN A 353 -20.58 -0.99 -16.54
N LEU A 354 -19.33 -1.40 -16.61
CA LEU A 354 -18.70 -2.04 -17.77
C LEU A 354 -18.68 -3.57 -17.67
N VAL A 355 -18.99 -4.13 -16.50
CA VAL A 355 -18.93 -5.57 -16.22
C VAL A 355 -20.32 -6.12 -15.94
N SER A 356 -20.56 -7.35 -16.33
CA SER A 356 -21.85 -8.01 -16.08
C SER A 356 -21.66 -9.51 -15.78
N TYR A 357 -22.56 -10.05 -14.98
CA TYR A 357 -22.67 -11.49 -14.76
C TYR A 357 -23.59 -12.10 -15.82
N ASN A 358 -23.04 -12.98 -16.66
CA ASN A 358 -23.79 -13.67 -17.70
C ASN A 358 -23.14 -15.04 -18.01
N PRO A 359 -23.45 -16.07 -17.22
CA PRO A 359 -22.81 -17.38 -17.38
C PRO A 359 -23.11 -18.04 -18.72
N GLN A 360 -24.28 -17.80 -19.34
CA GLN A 360 -24.62 -18.35 -20.67
C GLN A 360 -23.69 -17.77 -21.74
N LYS A 361 -23.47 -16.45 -21.70
CA LYS A 361 -22.51 -15.78 -22.60
C LYS A 361 -21.09 -16.28 -22.36
N ALA A 362 -20.71 -16.49 -21.10
CA ALA A 362 -19.40 -17.03 -20.75
C ALA A 362 -19.19 -18.43 -21.35
N THR A 363 -20.16 -19.34 -21.17
CA THR A 363 -20.11 -20.69 -21.76
C THR A 363 -19.97 -20.64 -23.27
N LYS A 364 -20.72 -19.75 -23.95
CA LYS A 364 -20.62 -19.57 -25.41
C LYS A 364 -19.22 -19.11 -25.83
N LEU A 365 -18.68 -18.08 -25.16
CA LEU A 365 -17.33 -17.57 -25.44
C LEU A 365 -16.26 -18.64 -25.20
N TRP A 366 -16.39 -19.41 -24.12
CA TRP A 366 -15.50 -20.51 -23.80
C TRP A 366 -15.51 -21.60 -24.88
N GLN A 367 -16.70 -21.98 -25.39
CA GLN A 367 -16.81 -22.95 -26.48
C GLN A 367 -16.14 -22.45 -27.75
N GLN A 368 -16.36 -21.18 -28.12
CA GLN A 368 -15.70 -20.56 -29.24
C GLN A 368 -14.17 -20.53 -29.06
N ALA A 369 -13.70 -20.16 -27.87
CA ALA A 369 -12.26 -20.16 -27.56
C ALA A 369 -11.65 -21.56 -27.69
N LYS A 370 -12.34 -22.61 -27.20
CA LYS A 370 -11.87 -23.99 -27.36
C LYS A 370 -11.76 -24.41 -28.83
N GLN A 371 -12.70 -24.00 -29.69
CA GLN A 371 -12.64 -24.25 -31.13
C GLN A 371 -11.46 -23.54 -31.77
N GLU A 372 -11.25 -22.25 -31.45
CA GLU A 372 -10.12 -21.45 -31.97
C GLU A 372 -8.76 -22.03 -31.55
N LEU A 373 -8.67 -22.54 -30.33
CA LEU A 373 -7.45 -23.12 -29.77
C LEU A 373 -7.24 -24.61 -30.13
N GLY A 374 -8.24 -25.27 -30.74
CA GLY A 374 -8.18 -26.70 -31.05
C GLY A 374 -8.15 -27.60 -29.80
N ILE A 375 -8.70 -27.17 -28.66
CA ILE A 375 -8.65 -27.90 -27.39
C ILE A 375 -10.03 -28.38 -26.92
N LYS A 376 -10.07 -29.50 -26.23
CA LYS A 376 -11.30 -30.02 -25.59
C LYS A 376 -11.35 -29.69 -24.10
N LYS A 377 -10.20 -29.70 -23.41
CA LYS A 377 -10.02 -29.44 -21.99
C LYS A 377 -8.88 -28.46 -21.76
N ALA A 378 -8.88 -27.79 -20.62
CA ALA A 378 -7.80 -26.90 -20.20
C ALA A 378 -7.54 -27.06 -18.71
N SER A 379 -6.30 -26.91 -18.29
CA SER A 379 -5.89 -26.81 -16.90
C SER A 379 -5.09 -25.52 -16.72
N LEU A 380 -5.49 -24.68 -15.76
CA LEU A 380 -4.87 -23.38 -15.48
C LEU A 380 -4.52 -23.26 -13.99
N GLU A 381 -3.38 -22.65 -13.69
CA GLU A 381 -2.99 -22.27 -12.33
C GLU A 381 -3.57 -20.88 -12.00
N LEU A 382 -4.27 -20.76 -10.86
CA LEU A 382 -4.71 -19.49 -10.28
C LEU A 382 -3.80 -19.16 -9.11
N LEU A 383 -2.89 -18.22 -9.32
CA LEU A 383 -2.00 -17.68 -8.31
C LEU A 383 -2.75 -16.71 -7.39
N THR A 384 -2.42 -16.69 -6.09
CA THR A 384 -3.05 -15.79 -5.11
C THR A 384 -2.17 -15.64 -3.85
N ALA A 385 -2.36 -14.55 -3.11
CA ALA A 385 -1.75 -14.41 -1.78
C ALA A 385 -2.39 -15.35 -0.76
N ASP A 386 -1.67 -15.63 0.34
CA ASP A 386 -2.08 -16.55 1.40
C ASP A 386 -2.98 -15.91 2.48
N THR A 387 -3.61 -14.75 2.16
CA THR A 387 -4.62 -14.13 3.04
C THR A 387 -5.97 -14.84 2.92
N ASP A 388 -6.77 -14.83 3.99
CA ASP A 388 -8.09 -15.45 3.98
C ASP A 388 -9.01 -14.81 2.93
N GLU A 389 -8.97 -13.48 2.78
CA GLU A 389 -9.70 -12.73 1.74
C GLU A 389 -9.43 -13.32 0.35
N GLN A 390 -8.15 -13.42 -0.02
CA GLN A 390 -7.79 -13.87 -1.37
C GLN A 390 -8.02 -15.38 -1.57
N LYS A 391 -7.81 -16.20 -0.55
CA LYS A 391 -8.12 -17.64 -0.61
C LYS A 391 -9.61 -17.87 -0.87
N HIS A 392 -10.49 -17.20 -0.13
CA HIS A 392 -11.94 -17.32 -0.32
C HIS A 392 -12.37 -16.81 -1.70
N ALA A 393 -11.82 -15.66 -2.14
CA ALA A 393 -12.07 -15.17 -3.48
C ALA A 393 -11.61 -16.15 -4.56
N ALA A 394 -10.40 -16.71 -4.44
CA ALA A 394 -9.86 -17.68 -5.38
C ALA A 394 -10.70 -18.96 -5.45
N GLN A 395 -11.17 -19.49 -4.31
CA GLN A 395 -12.06 -20.65 -4.25
C GLN A 395 -13.40 -20.37 -4.93
N TYR A 396 -13.99 -19.20 -4.69
CA TYR A 396 -15.20 -18.79 -5.37
C TYR A 396 -15.00 -18.69 -6.89
N LEU A 397 -13.93 -18.06 -7.34
CA LEU A 397 -13.59 -17.94 -8.76
C LEU A 397 -13.38 -19.30 -9.42
N GLN A 398 -12.66 -20.21 -8.76
CA GLN A 398 -12.48 -21.60 -9.21
C GLN A 398 -13.82 -22.30 -9.40
N GLN A 399 -14.71 -22.24 -8.39
CA GLN A 399 -16.03 -22.86 -8.45
C GLN A 399 -16.89 -22.29 -9.59
N GLN A 400 -16.95 -20.96 -9.72
CA GLN A 400 -17.72 -20.33 -10.79
C GLN A 400 -17.19 -20.68 -12.17
N ALA A 401 -15.88 -20.62 -12.36
CA ALA A 401 -15.27 -20.95 -13.64
C ALA A 401 -15.47 -22.41 -14.01
N GLN A 402 -15.21 -23.36 -13.11
CA GLN A 402 -15.40 -24.80 -13.39
C GLN A 402 -16.87 -25.17 -13.61
N LYS A 403 -17.81 -24.48 -12.95
CA LYS A 403 -19.25 -24.70 -13.14
C LYS A 403 -19.73 -24.31 -14.53
N TYR A 404 -19.26 -23.20 -15.08
CA TYR A 404 -19.80 -22.60 -16.31
C TYR A 404 -18.89 -22.71 -17.53
N LEU A 405 -17.63 -23.13 -17.35
CA LEU A 405 -16.65 -23.31 -18.43
C LEU A 405 -16.29 -24.81 -18.54
N PRO A 406 -17.12 -25.62 -19.24
CA PRO A 406 -17.00 -27.08 -19.22
C PRO A 406 -15.66 -27.55 -19.80
N GLY A 407 -15.00 -28.46 -19.07
CA GLY A 407 -13.66 -28.98 -19.39
C GLY A 407 -12.51 -28.13 -18.89
N LEU A 408 -12.77 -27.06 -18.11
CA LEU A 408 -11.75 -26.29 -17.41
C LEU A 408 -11.49 -26.88 -16.03
N THR A 409 -10.22 -27.03 -15.69
CA THR A 409 -9.74 -27.32 -14.32
C THR A 409 -8.88 -26.13 -13.86
N ILE A 410 -9.12 -25.64 -12.65
CA ILE A 410 -8.30 -24.60 -12.02
C ILE A 410 -7.62 -25.18 -10.79
N THR A 411 -6.31 -24.97 -10.67
CA THR A 411 -5.52 -25.30 -9.47
C THR A 411 -5.12 -24.01 -8.78
N ILE A 412 -5.56 -23.82 -7.53
CA ILE A 412 -5.21 -22.65 -6.73
C ILE A 412 -3.80 -22.83 -6.17
N LYS A 413 -2.96 -21.82 -6.33
CA LYS A 413 -1.62 -21.75 -5.78
C LYS A 413 -1.49 -20.51 -4.90
N SER A 414 -1.61 -20.75 -3.59
CA SER A 414 -1.52 -19.71 -2.57
C SER A 414 -0.09 -19.60 -2.02
N MET A 415 0.40 -18.37 -1.83
CA MET A 415 1.73 -18.08 -1.30
C MET A 415 1.80 -16.70 -0.65
N PRO A 416 2.85 -16.39 0.15
CA PRO A 416 3.07 -15.04 0.68
C PRO A 416 3.08 -13.98 -0.41
N LEU A 417 2.48 -12.81 -0.13
CA LEU A 417 2.30 -11.71 -1.10
C LEU A 417 3.60 -11.34 -1.83
N ALA A 418 4.73 -11.26 -1.12
CA ALA A 418 6.01 -10.93 -1.75
C ALA A 418 6.45 -11.97 -2.80
N GLN A 419 6.13 -13.25 -2.59
CA GLN A 419 6.41 -14.32 -3.55
C GLN A 419 5.44 -14.27 -4.74
N GLN A 420 4.15 -13.96 -4.49
CA GLN A 420 3.16 -13.75 -5.54
C GLN A 420 3.62 -12.63 -6.48
N ILE A 421 3.96 -11.45 -5.93
CA ILE A 421 4.46 -10.30 -6.70
C ILE A 421 5.71 -10.69 -7.53
N ALA A 422 6.67 -11.40 -6.92
CA ALA A 422 7.87 -11.84 -7.63
C ALA A 422 7.56 -12.79 -8.79
N LYS A 423 6.60 -13.71 -8.61
CA LYS A 423 6.15 -14.62 -9.69
C LYS A 423 5.37 -13.87 -10.78
N GLY A 424 4.49 -12.94 -10.40
CA GLY A 424 3.76 -12.09 -11.33
C GLY A 424 4.73 -11.29 -12.22
N ALA A 425 5.68 -10.58 -11.63
CA ALA A 425 6.70 -9.82 -12.34
C ALA A 425 7.54 -10.69 -13.30
N ALA A 426 7.87 -11.93 -12.89
CA ALA A 426 8.59 -12.90 -13.70
C ALA A 426 7.73 -13.53 -14.80
N GLY A 427 6.40 -13.34 -14.80
CA GLY A 427 5.47 -13.98 -15.75
C GLY A 427 5.30 -15.49 -15.53
N ASN A 428 5.48 -15.97 -14.30
CA ASN A 428 5.38 -17.38 -13.94
C ASN A 428 4.00 -17.74 -13.35
N PHE A 429 2.95 -17.49 -14.12
CA PHE A 429 1.55 -17.78 -13.77
C PHE A 429 0.72 -17.96 -15.07
N ASP A 430 -0.48 -18.52 -14.95
CA ASP A 430 -1.50 -18.50 -15.99
C ASP A 430 -2.52 -17.40 -15.70
N ILE A 431 -3.09 -17.43 -14.49
CA ILE A 431 -4.01 -16.43 -13.95
C ILE A 431 -3.47 -15.99 -12.58
N ASP A 432 -3.51 -14.69 -12.28
CA ASP A 432 -3.18 -14.16 -10.96
C ASP A 432 -4.36 -13.36 -10.41
N LEU A 433 -4.78 -13.70 -9.18
CA LEU A 433 -5.70 -12.89 -8.40
C LEU A 433 -4.88 -11.83 -7.68
N ASP A 434 -4.63 -10.74 -8.34
CA ASP A 434 -3.81 -9.65 -7.86
C ASP A 434 -4.65 -8.42 -7.49
N GLY A 435 -4.01 -7.35 -7.13
CA GLY A 435 -4.65 -6.09 -6.80
C GLY A 435 -3.68 -4.93 -6.85
N TRP A 436 -4.24 -3.76 -7.05
CA TRP A 436 -3.49 -2.51 -7.00
C TRP A 436 -4.10 -1.57 -5.98
N THR A 437 -3.27 -0.96 -5.17
CA THR A 437 -3.65 0.15 -4.29
C THR A 437 -3.01 1.40 -4.86
N THR A 438 -3.81 2.42 -5.11
CA THR A 438 -3.33 3.64 -5.75
C THR A 438 -2.22 4.32 -4.95
N ASP A 439 -1.23 4.80 -5.66
CA ASP A 439 -0.15 5.62 -5.12
C ASP A 439 -0.48 7.11 -5.17
N TRP A 440 -1.33 7.50 -6.12
CA TRP A 440 -1.86 8.85 -6.30
C TRP A 440 -3.28 8.80 -6.87
N ARG A 441 -4.12 9.72 -6.49
CA ARG A 441 -5.56 9.73 -6.86
C ARG A 441 -5.78 10.23 -8.30
N ASP A 442 -5.41 9.38 -9.24
CA ASP A 442 -5.64 9.59 -10.67
C ASP A 442 -5.91 8.25 -11.36
N PRO A 443 -6.98 8.12 -12.16
CA PRO A 443 -7.34 6.86 -12.84
C PRO A 443 -6.20 6.23 -13.66
N ALA A 444 -5.26 7.04 -14.16
CA ALA A 444 -4.11 6.54 -14.92
C ALA A 444 -3.22 5.60 -14.09
N ASP A 445 -3.26 5.69 -12.75
CA ASP A 445 -2.49 4.81 -11.87
C ASP A 445 -2.94 3.35 -11.96
N PHE A 446 -4.23 3.09 -12.15
CA PHE A 446 -4.72 1.74 -12.42
C PHE A 446 -4.56 1.34 -13.88
N LEU A 447 -4.78 2.27 -14.81
CA LEU A 447 -4.72 1.98 -16.24
C LEU A 447 -3.32 1.55 -16.70
N GLN A 448 -2.25 2.07 -16.07
CA GLN A 448 -0.88 1.70 -16.40
C GLN A 448 -0.59 0.19 -16.23
N MET A 449 -1.37 -0.53 -15.43
CA MET A 449 -1.17 -1.95 -15.20
C MET A 449 -1.46 -2.81 -16.44
N ALA A 450 -2.21 -2.30 -17.40
CA ALA A 450 -2.46 -2.95 -18.69
C ALA A 450 -1.65 -2.32 -19.83
N ASP A 451 -0.89 -1.25 -19.59
CA ASP A 451 -0.09 -0.62 -20.65
C ASP A 451 1.15 -1.45 -20.99
N GLY A 452 1.27 -1.84 -22.25
CA GLY A 452 2.38 -2.65 -22.76
C GLY A 452 3.78 -2.05 -22.54
N THR A 453 3.87 -0.75 -22.24
CA THR A 453 5.13 -0.05 -21.97
C THR A 453 5.44 0.08 -20.46
N SER A 454 4.49 -0.29 -19.60
CA SER A 454 4.61 -0.16 -18.15
C SER A 454 5.35 -1.33 -17.52
N SER A 455 6.24 -1.05 -16.56
CA SER A 455 6.94 -2.06 -15.78
C SER A 455 6.05 -2.83 -14.81
N VAL A 456 4.88 -2.29 -14.47
CA VAL A 456 3.89 -2.93 -13.59
C VAL A 456 2.83 -3.73 -14.36
N ASN A 457 2.94 -3.83 -15.69
CA ASN A 457 2.12 -4.73 -16.48
C ASN A 457 2.64 -6.17 -16.37
N PHE A 458 2.19 -6.90 -15.38
CA PHE A 458 2.58 -8.31 -15.18
C PHE A 458 1.86 -9.24 -16.16
N THR A 459 0.70 -8.84 -16.69
CA THR A 459 -0.03 -9.60 -17.71
C THR A 459 0.77 -9.82 -18.99
N LYS A 460 1.76 -8.96 -19.27
CA LYS A 460 2.48 -8.89 -20.55
C LYS A 460 1.55 -8.64 -21.76
N TRP A 461 0.33 -8.17 -21.51
CA TRP A 461 -0.63 -7.82 -22.54
C TRP A 461 -0.11 -6.70 -23.41
N GLN A 462 -0.07 -6.94 -24.73
CA GLN A 462 0.41 -5.99 -25.73
C GLN A 462 -0.76 -5.60 -26.63
N ASN A 463 -1.26 -4.38 -26.45
CA ASN A 463 -2.36 -3.86 -27.24
C ASN A 463 -2.04 -2.45 -27.73
N THR A 464 -1.77 -2.31 -29.03
CA THR A 464 -1.38 -1.04 -29.64
C THR A 464 -2.41 0.06 -29.45
N HIS A 465 -3.71 -0.28 -29.55
CA HIS A 465 -4.78 0.72 -29.35
C HIS A 465 -4.77 1.26 -27.92
N PHE A 466 -4.69 0.37 -26.93
CA PHE A 466 -4.63 0.77 -25.52
C PHE A 466 -3.36 1.56 -25.20
N THR A 467 -2.20 1.07 -25.63
CA THR A 467 -0.93 1.79 -25.45
C THR A 467 -0.95 3.19 -26.08
N ASN A 468 -1.60 3.36 -27.25
CA ASN A 468 -1.75 4.68 -27.88
C ASN A 468 -2.71 5.59 -27.09
N LEU A 469 -3.75 5.04 -26.44
CA LEU A 469 -4.58 5.81 -25.50
C LEU A 469 -3.75 6.25 -24.29
N MET A 470 -2.97 5.34 -23.71
CA MET A 470 -2.13 5.65 -22.55
C MET A 470 -1.05 6.68 -22.86
N LYS A 471 -0.42 6.65 -24.03
CA LYS A 471 0.50 7.72 -24.48
C LYS A 471 -0.15 9.09 -24.47
N LYS A 472 -1.43 9.20 -24.90
CA LYS A 472 -2.19 10.46 -24.86
C LYS A 472 -2.58 10.85 -23.43
N VAL A 473 -2.96 9.88 -22.60
CA VAL A 473 -3.25 10.09 -21.16
C VAL A 473 -2.00 10.62 -20.44
N ASP A 474 -0.84 10.11 -20.79
CA ASP A 474 0.43 10.48 -20.18
C ASP A 474 0.99 11.84 -20.68
N ASP A 475 0.56 12.30 -21.86
CA ASP A 475 0.99 13.58 -22.45
C ASP A 475 0.21 14.76 -21.84
N THR A 476 0.61 15.15 -20.64
CA THR A 476 0.01 16.28 -19.90
C THR A 476 0.46 17.66 -20.41
N ALA A 477 1.41 17.70 -21.32
CA ALA A 477 1.83 18.95 -21.98
C ALA A 477 0.88 19.33 -23.13
N THR A 478 0.38 18.33 -23.87
CA THR A 478 -0.50 18.53 -25.03
C THR A 478 -1.98 18.50 -24.65
N TYR A 479 -2.39 17.57 -23.78
CA TYR A 479 -3.79 17.35 -23.46
C TYR A 479 -4.19 18.04 -22.15
N THR A 480 -5.27 18.85 -22.24
CA THR A 480 -5.87 19.47 -21.06
C THR A 480 -6.40 18.42 -20.08
N THR A 481 -6.59 18.80 -18.82
CA THR A 481 -7.15 17.91 -17.79
C THR A 481 -8.46 17.25 -18.21
N MET A 482 -9.36 17.99 -18.90
CA MET A 482 -10.63 17.42 -19.38
C MET A 482 -10.46 16.47 -20.56
N GLN A 483 -9.56 16.78 -21.51
CA GLN A 483 -9.26 15.86 -22.61
C GLN A 483 -8.65 14.57 -22.07
N ARG A 484 -7.70 14.69 -21.12
CA ARG A 484 -7.10 13.57 -20.43
C ARG A 484 -8.14 12.74 -19.66
N TRP A 485 -9.08 13.38 -18.97
CA TRP A 485 -10.19 12.72 -18.28
C TRP A 485 -11.01 11.83 -19.24
N ASN A 486 -11.37 12.36 -20.43
CA ASN A 486 -12.11 11.61 -21.43
C ASN A 486 -11.29 10.47 -22.05
N LEU A 487 -9.98 10.66 -22.22
CA LEU A 487 -9.08 9.59 -22.71
C LEU A 487 -8.99 8.45 -21.66
N MET A 488 -8.91 8.75 -20.36
CA MET A 488 -8.93 7.75 -19.31
C MET A 488 -10.23 6.96 -19.29
N LYS A 489 -11.41 7.61 -19.50
CA LYS A 489 -12.69 6.90 -19.61
C LYS A 489 -12.71 5.95 -20.80
N GLN A 490 -12.17 6.37 -21.94
CA GLN A 490 -12.02 5.50 -23.12
C GLN A 490 -11.10 4.31 -22.83
N ALA A 491 -9.97 4.54 -22.17
CA ALA A 491 -9.01 3.51 -21.80
C ALA A 491 -9.61 2.48 -20.83
N ASP A 492 -10.30 2.91 -19.75
CA ASP A 492 -10.97 2.01 -18.81
C ASP A 492 -12.06 1.18 -19.51
N THR A 493 -12.89 1.84 -20.33
CA THR A 493 -13.90 1.14 -21.13
C THR A 493 -13.28 0.08 -22.04
N TYR A 494 -12.18 0.40 -22.69
CA TYR A 494 -11.52 -0.50 -23.62
C TYR A 494 -10.87 -1.68 -22.92
N VAL A 495 -10.02 -1.44 -21.91
CA VAL A 495 -9.31 -2.51 -21.19
C VAL A 495 -10.27 -3.48 -20.50
N THR A 496 -11.33 -2.96 -19.89
CA THR A 496 -12.36 -3.77 -19.22
C THR A 496 -13.14 -4.64 -20.22
N LYS A 497 -13.56 -4.08 -21.36
CA LYS A 497 -14.26 -4.84 -22.42
C LYS A 497 -13.39 -5.86 -23.11
N GLN A 498 -12.10 -5.59 -23.30
CA GLN A 498 -11.13 -6.55 -23.86
C GLN A 498 -10.64 -7.57 -22.83
N ALA A 499 -11.08 -7.42 -21.57
CA ALA A 499 -10.60 -8.23 -20.45
C ALA A 499 -9.05 -8.26 -20.40
N GLY A 500 -8.41 -7.12 -20.67
CA GLY A 500 -6.98 -6.94 -20.47
C GLY A 500 -6.62 -7.06 -18.98
N LEU A 501 -7.52 -6.55 -18.13
CA LEU A 501 -7.67 -6.86 -16.71
C LEU A 501 -9.15 -7.15 -16.44
N VAL A 502 -9.45 -8.06 -15.51
CA VAL A 502 -10.82 -8.39 -15.12
C VAL A 502 -11.09 -7.90 -13.70
N PRO A 503 -11.69 -6.71 -13.53
CA PRO A 503 -11.94 -6.16 -12.20
C PRO A 503 -12.98 -7.00 -11.45
N LEU A 504 -12.77 -7.17 -10.15
CA LEU A 504 -13.59 -8.01 -9.27
C LEU A 504 -14.30 -7.19 -8.19
N TYR A 505 -13.54 -6.50 -7.36
CA TYR A 505 -14.10 -5.68 -6.27
C TYR A 505 -13.11 -4.61 -5.80
N GLN A 506 -13.67 -3.48 -5.37
CA GLN A 506 -12.96 -2.48 -4.58
C GLN A 506 -12.85 -2.98 -3.14
N GLN A 507 -11.64 -3.06 -2.64
CA GLN A 507 -11.36 -3.59 -1.31
C GLN A 507 -11.81 -2.63 -0.21
N ALA A 508 -12.46 -3.17 0.81
CA ALA A 508 -12.65 -2.50 2.09
C ALA A 508 -11.74 -3.11 3.15
N LYS A 509 -11.44 -2.32 4.16
CA LYS A 509 -10.83 -2.80 5.41
C LYS A 509 -11.77 -2.50 6.56
N ALA A 510 -12.03 -3.49 7.38
CA ALA A 510 -12.75 -3.34 8.62
C ALA A 510 -11.76 -3.39 9.78
N HIS A 511 -11.88 -2.42 10.68
CA HIS A 511 -11.04 -2.28 11.87
C HIS A 511 -11.92 -2.33 13.11
N LEU A 512 -11.46 -3.03 14.14
CA LEU A 512 -11.93 -2.82 15.50
C LEU A 512 -11.00 -1.80 16.18
N VAL A 513 -11.58 -0.75 16.70
CA VAL A 513 -10.87 0.33 17.40
C VAL A 513 -11.50 0.55 18.76
N SER A 514 -10.73 0.31 19.83
CA SER A 514 -11.21 0.49 21.18
C SER A 514 -11.77 1.90 21.40
N LYS A 515 -12.93 1.99 22.05
CA LYS A 515 -13.54 3.28 22.42
C LYS A 515 -12.63 4.18 23.26
N THR A 516 -11.58 3.63 23.86
CA THR A 516 -10.57 4.39 24.62
C THR A 516 -9.55 5.11 23.75
N VAL A 517 -9.53 4.82 22.43
CA VAL A 517 -8.63 5.45 21.45
C VAL A 517 -9.42 6.45 20.62
N GLY A 518 -8.89 7.65 20.49
CA GLY A 518 -9.40 8.69 19.59
C GLY A 518 -8.37 9.10 18.55
N GLY A 519 -8.81 9.80 17.50
CA GLY A 519 -7.95 10.41 16.49
C GLY A 519 -7.23 9.42 15.55
N LEU A 520 -7.46 8.12 15.68
CA LEU A 520 -6.93 7.15 14.73
C LEU A 520 -7.63 7.36 13.39
N THR A 521 -6.84 7.60 12.35
CA THR A 521 -7.36 7.92 11.01
C THR A 521 -6.85 6.94 9.99
N TYR A 522 -7.72 6.61 9.05
CA TYR A 522 -7.44 5.78 7.89
C TYR A 522 -7.70 6.62 6.65
N THR A 523 -6.86 6.54 5.66
CA THR A 523 -7.11 7.18 4.37
C THR A 523 -7.28 6.13 3.29
N MET A 524 -7.78 6.51 2.13
CA MET A 524 -7.96 5.58 1.02
C MET A 524 -6.63 4.96 0.53
N THR A 525 -5.51 5.63 0.79
CA THR A 525 -4.18 5.23 0.33
C THR A 525 -3.24 4.78 1.44
N THR A 526 -3.61 5.01 2.72
CA THR A 526 -2.77 4.66 3.87
C THR A 526 -3.55 3.94 4.94
N ASP A 527 -2.92 2.98 5.60
CA ASP A 527 -3.43 2.36 6.81
C ASP A 527 -3.44 3.35 8.00
N ALA A 528 -3.68 2.84 9.20
CA ALA A 528 -3.79 3.63 10.42
C ALA A 528 -2.66 4.66 10.58
N GLN A 529 -3.03 5.92 10.84
CA GLN A 529 -2.10 7.02 11.10
C GLN A 529 -2.02 7.27 12.61
N TYR A 530 -1.02 6.66 13.27
CA TYR A 530 -0.87 6.75 14.73
C TYR A 530 -0.45 8.13 15.23
N LYS A 531 0.15 8.96 14.37
CA LYS A 531 0.56 10.35 14.74
C LYS A 531 -0.60 11.25 15.17
N TYR A 532 -1.84 10.90 14.79
CA TYR A 532 -3.05 11.62 15.16
C TYR A 532 -3.79 10.99 16.35
N ALA A 533 -3.41 9.76 16.72
CA ALA A 533 -4.09 9.02 17.79
C ALA A 533 -3.81 9.61 19.20
N TYR A 534 -4.80 9.45 20.08
CA TYR A 534 -4.71 9.85 21.49
C TYR A 534 -5.58 8.94 22.37
N TRP A 535 -5.30 8.93 23.65
CA TRP A 535 -6.16 8.29 24.64
C TRP A 535 -7.31 9.24 25.03
N LYS A 536 -8.55 8.71 24.98
CA LYS A 536 -9.74 9.40 25.47
C LYS A 536 -9.81 9.36 26.99
#